data_e61ab4c5257268b849a488d3633ac19a
#
_entry.id   e61ab4c5257268b849a488d3633ac19a
#
_cell.length_a   1.000
_cell.length_b   1.000
_cell.length_c   1.000
_cell.angle_alpha   90.00
_cell.angle_beta   90.00
_cell.angle_gamma   90.00
#
_symmetry.space_group_name_H-M   'P 1'
#
loop_
_entity.id
_entity.type
_entity.pdbx_description
1 polymer ?
#
loop_
_entity_poly.entity_id
_entity_poly.type
_entity_poly.pdbx_seq_one_letter_code
_entity_poly.pdbx_strand_id
1 'polypeptide(L)'
;SLFIPMEWNMEGFIDRYGFPVFRTPTKEVLGVDDEMIDFGAIDYWENEVQSLKSDADALNEFYRQFPRTESHAFRDESKASLFNLTKIYQQIDYNDALITDHHLTRGSFRWLNGEKDTKVVFSPDTRGRFLVSWTPEKNLQNRIIVKNGKKYPGNEHLGAFGCDSYDISGVVGGGGSNGALHGVTKFNMDNAPSNEFFLQYVARPQTAEIFFEEVLMACVFYGMPILAENNKPRLLYHFKNRGYRGFSMNRPDKVYNKLSKTERELGGIPNSSEDVKQSHASAVESYIEKHVGLDMESTYRDKDEMGSMLFTRTLEDWAKFDINNRTKYDATISSGLAVMAIQKHLYQPQKIESKISVNFARYRNKGIYSELIK
;
A
#
# COMPACT_ATOMS: atom_id res chain seq x y z
N SER A 1 -13.20 -1.98 25.55
CA SER A 1 -14.21 -3.03 25.32
C SER A 1 -13.54 -4.39 25.39
N LEU A 2 -14.21 -5.39 25.95
CA LEU A 2 -13.77 -6.77 25.96
C LEU A 2 -14.41 -7.47 24.77
N PHE A 3 -13.61 -7.98 23.84
CA PHE A 3 -14.09 -8.84 22.76
C PHE A 3 -13.98 -10.30 23.19
N ILE A 4 -15.05 -11.07 23.04
CA ILE A 4 -15.08 -12.51 23.30
C ILE A 4 -15.29 -13.20 21.94
N PRO A 5 -14.31 -13.97 21.44
CA PRO A 5 -14.47 -14.75 20.23
C PRO A 5 -15.60 -15.77 20.33
N MET A 6 -16.24 -16.07 19.21
CA MET A 6 -17.44 -16.93 19.17
C MET A 6 -17.20 -18.32 19.74
N GLU A 7 -16.01 -18.89 19.59
CA GLU A 7 -15.66 -20.22 20.06
C GLU A 7 -15.75 -20.40 21.60
N TRP A 8 -15.81 -19.28 22.35
CA TRP A 8 -15.96 -19.30 23.79
C TRP A 8 -17.42 -19.37 24.26
N ASN A 9 -18.37 -19.05 23.38
CA ASN A 9 -19.75 -18.84 23.78
C ASN A 9 -20.77 -19.54 22.84
N MET A 10 -20.33 -20.53 22.08
CA MET A 10 -21.21 -21.26 21.16
C MET A 10 -21.82 -22.45 21.86
N GLU A 11 -23.13 -22.38 22.16
CA GLU A 11 -23.84 -23.33 23.02
C GLU A 11 -23.67 -24.80 22.62
N GLY A 12 -23.74 -25.13 21.33
CA GLY A 12 -23.57 -26.50 20.83
C GLY A 12 -22.17 -27.10 21.02
N PHE A 13 -21.20 -26.32 21.49
CA PHE A 13 -19.80 -26.74 21.65
C PHE A 13 -19.29 -26.52 23.09
N ILE A 14 -20.17 -26.54 24.06
CA ILE A 14 -19.82 -26.45 25.47
C ILE A 14 -20.05 -27.84 26.12
N ASP A 15 -19.05 -28.35 26.80
CA ASP A 15 -19.16 -29.64 27.47
C ASP A 15 -20.05 -29.54 28.69
N ARG A 16 -20.46 -30.70 29.23
CA ARG A 16 -21.33 -30.82 30.42
C ARG A 16 -20.79 -30.15 31.69
N TYR A 17 -19.50 -29.76 31.69
CA TYR A 17 -18.85 -29.07 32.80
C TYR A 17 -18.74 -27.55 32.56
N GLY A 18 -19.24 -27.08 31.43
CA GLY A 18 -19.21 -25.65 31.05
C GLY A 18 -17.93 -25.19 30.36
N PHE A 19 -17.06 -26.09 29.86
CA PHE A 19 -15.87 -25.73 29.13
C PHE A 19 -16.10 -25.78 27.63
N PRO A 20 -15.61 -24.79 26.87
CA PRO A 20 -15.72 -24.79 25.42
C PRO A 20 -14.82 -25.84 24.75
N VAL A 21 -15.37 -26.56 23.79
CA VAL A 21 -14.68 -27.56 22.96
C VAL A 21 -14.26 -26.88 21.67
N PHE A 22 -13.00 -26.45 21.59
CA PHE A 22 -12.48 -25.66 20.47
C PHE A 22 -12.22 -26.49 19.21
N ARG A 23 -11.62 -27.67 19.38
CA ARG A 23 -11.28 -28.58 18.27
C ARG A 23 -11.97 -29.92 18.46
N THR A 24 -12.11 -30.66 17.39
CA THR A 24 -12.69 -32.01 17.40
C THR A 24 -12.04 -32.87 18.47
N PRO A 25 -12.82 -33.38 19.46
CA PRO A 25 -12.27 -34.10 20.59
C PRO A 25 -11.75 -35.47 20.16
N THR A 26 -10.65 -35.90 20.74
CA THR A 26 -10.06 -37.23 20.49
C THR A 26 -10.68 -38.31 21.39
N LYS A 27 -11.52 -37.91 22.36
CA LYS A 27 -12.26 -38.79 23.28
C LYS A 27 -13.70 -38.33 23.27
N GLU A 28 -14.62 -39.23 23.62
CA GLU A 28 -16.02 -38.90 23.79
C GLU A 28 -16.21 -37.76 24.79
N VAL A 29 -16.84 -36.68 24.34
CA VAL A 29 -17.18 -35.51 25.15
C VAL A 29 -18.68 -35.31 25.03
N LEU A 30 -19.35 -35.23 26.18
CA LEU A 30 -20.77 -34.95 26.24
C LEU A 30 -21.02 -33.47 26.48
N GLY A 31 -21.92 -32.90 25.70
CA GLY A 31 -22.41 -31.53 25.86
C GLY A 31 -23.33 -31.36 27.07
N VAL A 32 -23.82 -30.13 27.24
CA VAL A 32 -24.75 -29.77 28.33
C VAL A 32 -26.02 -30.57 28.27
N ASP A 33 -26.48 -30.96 27.07
CA ASP A 33 -27.72 -31.73 26.84
C ASP A 33 -27.50 -33.25 26.82
N ASP A 34 -26.35 -33.72 27.31
CA ASP A 34 -25.89 -35.11 27.24
C ASP A 34 -25.76 -35.68 25.81
N GLU A 35 -25.81 -34.84 24.78
CA GLU A 35 -25.49 -35.21 23.42
C GLU A 35 -23.97 -35.23 23.19
N MET A 36 -23.52 -36.09 22.26
CA MET A 36 -22.09 -36.21 21.94
C MET A 36 -21.63 -35.03 21.08
N ILE A 37 -20.53 -34.41 21.46
CA ILE A 37 -19.91 -33.34 20.66
C ILE A 37 -18.93 -33.98 19.69
N ASP A 38 -19.33 -34.06 18.42
CA ASP A 38 -18.51 -34.67 17.35
C ASP A 38 -17.45 -33.72 16.77
N PHE A 39 -17.68 -32.40 16.86
CA PHE A 39 -16.80 -31.37 16.30
C PHE A 39 -16.47 -30.30 17.33
N GLY A 40 -15.35 -29.63 17.18
CA GLY A 40 -15.03 -28.42 17.92
C GLY A 40 -15.62 -27.16 17.27
N ALA A 41 -15.84 -26.12 18.08
CA ALA A 41 -16.39 -24.84 17.61
C ALA A 41 -15.58 -24.21 16.46
N ILE A 42 -14.25 -24.31 16.52
CA ILE A 42 -13.35 -23.80 15.50
C ILE A 42 -13.44 -24.64 14.22
N ASP A 43 -13.51 -25.96 14.33
CA ASP A 43 -13.62 -26.85 13.18
C ASP A 43 -14.97 -26.65 12.47
N TYR A 44 -16.05 -26.47 13.23
CA TYR A 44 -17.35 -26.10 12.69
C TYR A 44 -17.26 -24.76 11.92
N TRP A 45 -16.68 -23.74 12.52
CA TRP A 45 -16.54 -22.42 11.92
C TRP A 45 -15.70 -22.47 10.62
N GLU A 46 -14.59 -23.22 10.62
CA GLU A 46 -13.73 -23.40 9.45
C GLU A 46 -14.49 -24.11 8.31
N ASN A 47 -15.34 -25.10 8.63
CA ASN A 47 -16.17 -25.79 7.67
C ASN A 47 -17.25 -24.87 7.07
N GLU A 48 -17.93 -24.08 7.90
CA GLU A 48 -18.91 -23.10 7.42
C GLU A 48 -18.29 -22.03 6.53
N VAL A 49 -17.15 -21.48 6.93
CA VAL A 49 -16.38 -20.54 6.08
C VAL A 49 -16.03 -21.17 4.73
N GLN A 50 -15.63 -22.44 4.73
CA GLN A 50 -15.31 -23.16 3.49
C GLN A 50 -16.53 -23.36 2.61
N SER A 51 -17.70 -23.66 3.20
CA SER A 51 -18.95 -23.86 2.47
C SER A 51 -19.48 -22.57 1.84
N LEU A 52 -19.27 -21.43 2.53
CA LEU A 52 -19.76 -20.12 2.13
C LEU A 52 -18.78 -19.34 1.20
N LYS A 53 -17.62 -19.91 0.89
CA LYS A 53 -16.59 -19.22 0.05
C LYS A 53 -17.10 -18.72 -1.30
N SER A 54 -18.08 -19.36 -1.88
CA SER A 54 -18.66 -18.97 -3.16
C SER A 54 -19.73 -17.86 -3.04
N ASP A 55 -20.21 -17.58 -1.84
CA ASP A 55 -21.20 -16.54 -1.57
C ASP A 55 -20.61 -15.54 -0.56
N ALA A 56 -20.11 -14.45 -1.11
CA ALA A 56 -19.41 -13.45 -0.32
C ALA A 56 -20.29 -12.69 0.67
N ASP A 57 -21.57 -12.48 0.33
CA ASP A 57 -22.51 -11.77 1.20
C ASP A 57 -22.89 -12.68 2.39
N ALA A 58 -23.17 -13.94 2.11
CA ALA A 58 -23.43 -14.93 3.15
C ALA A 58 -22.20 -15.14 4.06
N LEU A 59 -20.99 -15.17 3.48
CA LEU A 59 -19.74 -15.30 4.22
C LEU A 59 -19.51 -14.09 5.15
N ASN A 60 -19.71 -12.88 4.66
CA ASN A 60 -19.55 -11.66 5.47
C ASN A 60 -20.60 -11.60 6.61
N GLU A 61 -21.84 -12.03 6.33
CA GLU A 61 -22.87 -12.14 7.35
C GLU A 61 -22.49 -13.16 8.42
N PHE A 62 -22.01 -14.33 8.02
CA PHE A 62 -21.53 -15.36 8.92
C PHE A 62 -20.41 -14.85 9.84
N TYR A 63 -19.42 -14.16 9.29
CA TYR A 63 -18.35 -13.56 10.08
C TYR A 63 -18.85 -12.57 11.12
N ARG A 64 -19.87 -11.79 10.81
CA ARG A 64 -20.48 -10.84 11.78
C ARG A 64 -21.25 -11.55 12.89
N GLN A 65 -21.98 -12.59 12.52
CA GLN A 65 -22.78 -13.37 13.50
C GLN A 65 -21.90 -14.22 14.40
N PHE A 66 -20.81 -14.76 13.85
CA PHE A 66 -19.88 -15.65 14.54
C PHE A 66 -18.43 -15.12 14.47
N PRO A 67 -18.15 -13.97 15.09
CA PRO A 67 -16.86 -13.32 14.96
C PRO A 67 -15.78 -14.02 15.78
N ARG A 68 -14.63 -14.33 15.15
CA ARG A 68 -13.43 -14.80 15.84
C ARG A 68 -12.42 -13.69 16.12
N THR A 69 -12.56 -12.54 15.45
CA THR A 69 -11.75 -11.34 15.65
C THR A 69 -12.64 -10.10 15.76
N GLU A 70 -12.13 -9.01 16.32
CA GLU A 70 -12.86 -7.74 16.34
C GLU A 70 -13.18 -7.27 14.90
N SER A 71 -12.30 -7.51 13.95
CA SER A 71 -12.50 -7.16 12.54
C SER A 71 -13.69 -7.91 11.93
N HIS A 72 -13.93 -9.15 12.32
CA HIS A 72 -15.11 -9.90 11.90
C HIS A 72 -16.41 -9.28 12.44
N ALA A 73 -16.44 -8.89 13.72
CA ALA A 73 -17.62 -8.34 14.37
C ALA A 73 -18.06 -6.98 13.79
N PHE A 74 -17.10 -6.21 13.24
CA PHE A 74 -17.35 -4.87 12.73
C PHE A 74 -17.27 -4.79 11.20
N ARG A 75 -17.42 -5.91 10.50
CA ARG A 75 -17.56 -5.88 9.04
C ARG A 75 -18.80 -5.09 8.66
N ASP A 76 -18.59 -4.05 7.86
CA ASP A 76 -19.66 -3.18 7.45
C ASP A 76 -20.44 -3.81 6.29
N GLU A 77 -21.76 -3.88 6.40
CA GLU A 77 -22.65 -4.28 5.29
C GLU A 77 -22.94 -3.14 4.35
N SER A 78 -22.41 -1.94 4.62
CA SER A 78 -22.94 -0.78 3.96
C SER A 78 -22.78 -0.94 2.45
N LYS A 79 -23.91 -1.11 1.77
CA LYS A 79 -24.11 -0.90 0.32
C LYS A 79 -23.60 0.48 -0.14
N ALA A 80 -23.04 1.27 0.77
CA ALA A 80 -22.46 2.58 0.61
C ALA A 80 -20.96 2.55 0.34
N SER A 81 -20.25 1.41 0.46
CA SER A 81 -18.86 1.36 0.05
C SER A 81 -18.74 1.49 -1.46
N LEU A 82 -17.86 2.38 -1.88
CA LEU A 82 -17.55 2.59 -3.28
C LEU A 82 -16.75 1.42 -3.88
N PHE A 83 -16.07 0.64 -3.04
CA PHE A 83 -15.12 -0.40 -3.43
C PHE A 83 -15.65 -1.81 -3.16
N ASN A 84 -15.06 -2.79 -3.81
CA ASN A 84 -15.39 -4.21 -3.66
C ASN A 84 -14.98 -4.74 -2.29
N LEU A 85 -15.94 -4.73 -1.35
CA LEU A 85 -15.75 -5.17 0.04
C LEU A 85 -15.32 -6.62 0.15
N THR A 86 -15.83 -7.48 -0.73
CA THR A 86 -15.49 -8.90 -0.75
C THR A 86 -13.99 -9.11 -0.91
N LYS A 87 -13.40 -8.50 -1.92
CA LYS A 87 -11.96 -8.59 -2.18
C LYS A 87 -11.14 -7.99 -1.04
N ILE A 88 -11.59 -6.86 -0.49
CA ILE A 88 -10.92 -6.19 0.62
C ILE A 88 -10.90 -7.09 1.85
N TYR A 89 -12.03 -7.67 2.24
CA TYR A 89 -12.10 -8.53 3.42
C TYR A 89 -11.37 -9.86 3.23
N GLN A 90 -11.42 -10.46 2.05
CA GLN A 90 -10.60 -11.63 1.72
C GLN A 90 -9.10 -11.35 1.91
N GLN A 91 -8.65 -10.16 1.49
CA GLN A 91 -7.25 -9.77 1.67
C GLN A 91 -6.91 -9.51 3.14
N ILE A 92 -7.81 -8.89 3.92
CA ILE A 92 -7.63 -8.69 5.36
C ILE A 92 -7.51 -10.03 6.07
N ASP A 93 -8.42 -10.97 5.81
CA ASP A 93 -8.39 -12.31 6.41
C ASP A 93 -7.10 -13.06 6.07
N TYR A 94 -6.63 -12.93 4.84
CA TYR A 94 -5.37 -13.50 4.40
C TYR A 94 -4.19 -12.86 5.14
N ASN A 95 -4.15 -11.54 5.26
CA ASN A 95 -3.08 -10.82 5.97
C ASN A 95 -3.07 -11.17 7.47
N ASP A 96 -4.22 -11.36 8.10
CA ASP A 96 -4.33 -11.76 9.50
C ASP A 96 -3.86 -13.20 9.72
N ALA A 97 -4.07 -14.10 8.74
CA ALA A 97 -3.57 -15.48 8.76
C ALA A 97 -2.05 -15.57 8.48
N LEU A 98 -1.50 -14.59 7.75
CA LEU A 98 -0.06 -14.49 7.53
C LEU A 98 0.64 -14.02 8.82
N ILE A 99 1.80 -14.56 9.11
CA ILE A 99 2.70 -13.97 10.11
C ILE A 99 3.30 -12.71 9.47
N THR A 100 2.54 -11.59 9.54
CA THR A 100 2.86 -10.33 8.85
C THR A 100 4.23 -9.76 9.24
N ASP A 101 4.73 -10.08 10.43
CA ASP A 101 6.06 -9.68 10.92
C ASP A 101 7.22 -10.18 10.04
N HIS A 102 7.00 -11.22 9.23
CA HIS A 102 7.99 -11.70 8.28
C HIS A 102 7.95 -10.96 6.92
N HIS A 103 6.85 -10.29 6.61
CA HIS A 103 6.64 -9.60 5.34
C HIS A 103 6.75 -8.09 5.45
N LEU A 104 6.50 -7.53 6.63
CA LEU A 104 6.53 -6.09 6.89
C LEU A 104 7.57 -5.75 7.96
N THR A 105 8.49 -4.86 7.62
CA THR A 105 9.44 -4.33 8.59
C THR A 105 9.01 -2.96 9.06
N ARG A 106 8.77 -2.80 10.35
CA ARG A 106 8.56 -1.49 10.98
C ARG A 106 9.90 -0.79 11.16
N GLY A 107 9.98 0.51 10.85
CA GLY A 107 11.24 1.24 10.97
C GLY A 107 11.15 2.73 10.78
N SER A 108 12.31 3.35 10.76
CA SER A 108 12.48 4.80 10.60
C SER A 108 13.57 5.10 9.58
N PHE A 109 13.38 6.16 8.79
CA PHE A 109 14.42 6.74 7.94
C PHE A 109 15.18 7.79 8.73
N ARG A 110 16.50 7.82 8.55
CA ARG A 110 17.38 8.81 9.21
C ARG A 110 18.46 9.26 8.23
N TRP A 111 18.82 10.54 8.31
CA TRP A 111 20.01 11.04 7.63
C TRP A 111 21.26 10.39 8.20
N LEU A 112 22.20 10.05 7.32
CA LEU A 112 23.47 9.45 7.73
C LEU A 112 24.20 10.40 8.70
N ASN A 113 24.58 9.86 9.85
CA ASN A 113 25.20 10.61 10.97
C ASN A 113 24.38 11.81 11.48
N GLY A 114 23.06 11.85 11.19
CA GLY A 114 22.20 12.98 11.55
C GLY A 114 22.37 14.25 10.72
N GLU A 115 23.23 14.21 9.71
CA GLU A 115 23.52 15.35 8.84
C GLU A 115 22.54 15.40 7.68
N LYS A 116 21.73 16.48 7.64
CA LYS A 116 20.70 16.68 6.61
C LYS A 116 21.28 16.78 5.21
N ASP A 117 20.49 16.34 4.22
CA ASP A 117 20.85 16.40 2.78
C ASP A 117 22.04 15.49 2.36
N THR A 118 22.41 14.56 3.22
CA THR A 118 23.36 13.47 2.95
C THR A 118 22.64 12.22 2.43
N LYS A 119 23.15 11.04 2.73
CA LYS A 119 22.45 9.79 2.45
C LYS A 119 21.42 9.51 3.54
N VAL A 120 20.35 8.81 3.18
CA VAL A 120 19.35 8.31 4.11
C VAL A 120 19.55 6.82 4.34
N VAL A 121 19.38 6.38 5.57
CA VAL A 121 19.44 4.98 5.99
C VAL A 121 18.09 4.59 6.56
N PHE A 122 17.59 3.41 6.19
CA PHE A 122 16.45 2.78 6.84
C PHE A 122 16.96 1.91 7.99
N SER A 123 16.37 2.07 9.15
CA SER A 123 16.69 1.28 10.35
C SER A 123 15.42 0.62 10.87
N PRO A 124 15.38 -0.70 11.03
CA PRO A 124 14.32 -1.37 11.76
C PRO A 124 14.15 -0.76 13.16
N ASP A 125 12.94 -0.45 13.54
CA ASP A 125 12.61 0.21 14.80
C ASP A 125 11.15 -0.09 15.17
N THR A 126 10.91 -0.75 16.28
CA THR A 126 9.57 -1.11 16.74
C THR A 126 8.68 0.10 17.02
N ARG A 127 9.27 1.26 17.27
CA ARG A 127 8.58 2.55 17.43
C ARG A 127 8.55 3.38 16.15
N GLY A 128 9.11 2.87 15.07
CA GLY A 128 9.11 3.50 13.75
C GLY A 128 7.69 3.69 13.22
N ARG A 129 7.51 4.73 12.41
CA ARG A 129 6.20 5.06 11.83
C ARG A 129 5.98 4.45 10.45
N PHE A 130 7.04 3.95 9.82
CA PHE A 130 6.98 3.31 8.52
C PHE A 130 6.79 1.81 8.64
N LEU A 131 5.91 1.26 7.80
CA LEU A 131 5.84 -0.16 7.49
C LEU A 131 6.35 -0.35 6.07
N VAL A 132 7.29 -1.28 5.89
CA VAL A 132 7.99 -1.49 4.62
C VAL A 132 8.00 -2.97 4.29
N SER A 133 7.56 -3.35 3.10
CA SER A 133 7.65 -4.72 2.56
C SER A 133 8.86 -4.91 1.65
N TRP A 134 9.35 -3.84 1.03
CA TRP A 134 10.47 -3.91 0.09
C TRP A 134 11.39 -2.69 0.20
N THR A 135 12.67 -2.90 0.08
CA THR A 135 13.70 -1.86 -0.04
C THR A 135 14.54 -2.07 -1.28
N PRO A 136 14.91 -1.01 -2.01
CA PRO A 136 15.73 -1.17 -3.20
C PRO A 136 17.15 -1.66 -2.86
N GLU A 137 17.80 -2.30 -3.81
CA GLU A 137 19.20 -2.71 -3.71
C GLU A 137 20.12 -1.53 -3.39
N LYS A 138 21.26 -1.79 -2.76
CA LYS A 138 22.19 -0.74 -2.28
C LYS A 138 22.64 0.25 -3.36
N ASN A 139 22.76 -0.20 -4.60
CA ASN A 139 23.13 0.63 -5.77
C ASN A 139 22.00 1.56 -6.22
N LEU A 140 20.74 1.25 -5.87
CA LEU A 140 19.56 2.04 -6.18
C LEU A 140 19.15 2.96 -5.02
N GLN A 141 19.64 2.70 -3.80
CA GLN A 141 19.37 3.56 -2.64
C GLN A 141 20.03 4.92 -2.80
N ASN A 142 19.30 5.97 -2.38
CA ASN A 142 19.79 7.36 -2.42
C ASN A 142 20.20 7.85 -3.81
N ARG A 143 19.60 7.31 -4.86
CA ARG A 143 19.93 7.71 -6.23
C ARG A 143 19.28 9.05 -6.58
N ILE A 144 20.08 10.08 -6.58
CA ILE A 144 19.66 11.45 -6.89
C ILE A 144 20.40 11.95 -8.12
N ILE A 145 19.69 12.60 -9.02
CA ILE A 145 20.24 13.28 -10.19
C ILE A 145 20.26 14.79 -9.90
N VAL A 146 21.43 15.40 -9.99
CA VAL A 146 21.55 16.85 -9.82
C VAL A 146 21.68 17.51 -11.19
N LYS A 147 20.74 18.41 -11.53
CA LYS A 147 20.75 19.21 -12.75
C LYS A 147 20.54 20.68 -12.41
N ASN A 148 21.47 21.55 -12.80
CA ASN A 148 21.38 22.99 -12.53
C ASN A 148 21.10 23.33 -11.05
N GLY A 149 21.81 22.66 -10.13
CA GLY A 149 21.64 22.83 -8.69
C GLY A 149 20.33 22.30 -8.09
N LYS A 150 19.46 21.67 -8.88
CA LYS A 150 18.21 21.06 -8.42
C LYS A 150 18.35 19.54 -8.36
N LYS A 151 17.78 18.95 -7.31
CA LYS A 151 17.80 17.50 -7.07
C LYS A 151 16.54 16.85 -7.66
N TYR A 152 16.72 15.75 -8.38
CA TYR A 152 15.68 14.96 -9.04
C TYR A 152 15.78 13.50 -8.59
N PRO A 153 14.68 12.75 -8.57
CA PRO A 153 14.70 11.32 -8.27
C PRO A 153 15.43 10.55 -9.37
N GLY A 154 16.34 9.65 -8.98
CA GLY A 154 17.10 8.83 -9.92
C GLY A 154 16.40 7.53 -10.31
N ASN A 155 15.37 7.14 -9.56
CA ASN A 155 14.60 5.91 -9.76
C ASN A 155 13.11 6.19 -10.09
N GLU A 156 12.82 7.30 -10.78
CA GLU A 156 11.44 7.66 -11.16
C GLU A 156 10.76 6.58 -12.02
N HIS A 157 11.55 5.69 -12.64
CA HIS A 157 11.05 4.58 -13.43
C HIS A 157 10.57 3.40 -12.59
N LEU A 158 11.04 3.23 -11.34
CA LEU A 158 10.71 2.09 -10.50
C LEU A 158 9.38 2.23 -9.77
N GLY A 159 8.98 3.43 -9.40
CA GLY A 159 7.78 3.66 -8.63
C GLY A 159 7.56 5.13 -8.29
N ALA A 160 6.56 5.39 -7.45
CA ALA A 160 6.25 6.72 -6.96
C ALA A 160 5.59 6.66 -5.58
N PHE A 161 5.56 7.80 -4.91
CA PHE A 161 4.82 7.99 -3.67
C PHE A 161 3.57 8.83 -3.89
N GLY A 162 2.52 8.51 -3.11
CA GLY A 162 1.35 9.37 -2.94
C GLY A 162 1.28 9.87 -1.50
N CYS A 163 0.93 11.12 -1.31
CA CYS A 163 0.94 11.72 0.02
C CYS A 163 -0.29 12.61 0.27
N ASP A 164 -0.97 12.34 1.37
CA ASP A 164 -1.92 13.25 2.00
C ASP A 164 -1.23 13.93 3.18
N SER A 165 -1.06 15.25 3.10
CA SER A 165 -0.37 16.04 4.10
C SER A 165 -1.32 16.88 4.95
N TYR A 166 -0.86 17.32 6.14
CA TYR A 166 -1.56 18.27 6.96
C TYR A 166 -0.68 19.50 7.22
N ASP A 167 -1.31 20.66 7.33
CA ASP A 167 -0.58 21.93 7.50
C ASP A 167 -0.41 22.38 8.96
N ILE A 168 -1.34 22.02 9.86
CA ILE A 168 -1.36 22.52 11.23
C ILE A 168 -1.18 21.36 12.21
N SER A 169 -0.19 21.48 13.08
CA SER A 169 0.17 20.48 14.08
C SER A 169 -0.79 20.42 15.27
N GLY A 170 -1.39 21.54 15.66
CA GLY A 170 -2.22 21.66 16.85
C GLY A 170 -3.72 21.68 16.53
N VAL A 171 -4.44 20.63 16.92
CA VAL A 171 -5.89 20.67 17.08
C VAL A 171 -6.17 20.45 18.56
N VAL A 172 -6.75 21.45 19.20
CA VAL A 172 -7.23 21.33 20.58
C VAL A 172 -8.37 20.31 20.57
N GLY A 173 -8.19 19.17 21.25
CA GLY A 173 -9.23 18.12 21.33
C GLY A 173 -8.93 16.79 20.64
N GLY A 174 -7.72 16.57 20.10
CA GLY A 174 -7.25 15.24 19.68
C GLY A 174 -7.81 14.67 18.35
N GLY A 175 -8.65 15.41 17.62
CA GLY A 175 -9.34 14.97 16.41
C GLY A 175 -8.74 15.42 15.07
N GLY A 176 -7.41 15.56 14.96
CA GLY A 176 -6.77 16.00 13.71
C GLY A 176 -6.46 14.86 12.75
N SER A 177 -6.58 15.09 11.42
CA SER A 177 -6.13 14.15 10.37
C SER A 177 -4.67 13.73 10.54
N ASN A 178 -4.34 12.50 10.21
CA ASN A 178 -2.96 12.04 10.14
C ASN A 178 -2.28 12.58 8.87
N GLY A 179 -0.95 12.52 8.84
CA GLY A 179 -0.23 12.52 7.58
C GLY A 179 -0.13 11.09 7.07
N ALA A 180 -0.34 10.90 5.78
CA ALA A 180 -0.24 9.58 5.17
C ALA A 180 0.66 9.61 3.92
N LEU A 181 1.49 8.57 3.79
CA LEU A 181 2.37 8.34 2.64
C LEU A 181 2.30 6.88 2.24
N HIS A 182 2.07 6.62 0.96
CA HIS A 182 2.16 5.28 0.38
C HIS A 182 3.15 5.27 -0.77
N GLY A 183 3.96 4.21 -0.85
CA GLY A 183 4.85 3.97 -1.97
C GLY A 183 4.35 2.79 -2.78
N VAL A 184 4.31 2.93 -4.10
CA VAL A 184 3.89 1.88 -5.03
C VAL A 184 4.91 1.75 -6.17
N THR A 185 5.24 0.52 -6.54
CA THR A 185 6.13 0.21 -7.66
C THR A 185 5.37 0.20 -8.97
N LYS A 186 6.06 0.41 -10.08
CA LYS A 186 5.47 0.29 -11.42
C LYS A 186 5.43 -1.16 -11.89
N PHE A 187 4.63 -1.41 -12.92
CA PHE A 187 4.50 -2.72 -13.52
C PHE A 187 5.81 -3.16 -14.21
N ASN A 188 6.21 -4.39 -13.92
CA ASN A 188 7.28 -5.14 -14.60
C ASN A 188 8.62 -4.38 -14.72
N MET A 189 9.07 -3.79 -13.61
CA MET A 189 10.40 -3.18 -13.51
C MET A 189 11.40 -4.18 -12.95
N ASP A 190 12.60 -4.21 -13.56
CA ASP A 190 13.72 -4.98 -13.02
C ASP A 190 14.07 -4.48 -11.61
N ASN A 191 14.39 -5.41 -10.70
CA ASN A 191 14.81 -5.13 -9.32
C ASN A 191 13.75 -4.48 -8.41
N ALA A 192 12.46 -4.56 -8.77
CA ALA A 192 11.36 -4.08 -7.93
C ALA A 192 10.15 -5.03 -8.03
N PRO A 193 9.31 -5.14 -6.98
CA PRO A 193 8.03 -5.81 -7.08
C PRO A 193 7.18 -5.20 -8.19
N SER A 194 6.29 -5.98 -8.80
CA SER A 194 5.50 -5.52 -9.93
C SER A 194 4.16 -4.97 -9.47
N ASN A 195 3.98 -3.65 -9.54
CA ASN A 195 2.71 -2.98 -9.26
C ASN A 195 2.20 -3.19 -7.83
N GLU A 196 3.11 -3.21 -6.86
CA GLU A 196 2.83 -3.48 -5.46
C GLU A 196 3.05 -2.25 -4.57
N PHE A 197 2.22 -2.13 -3.54
CA PHE A 197 2.51 -1.22 -2.44
C PHE A 197 3.67 -1.79 -1.60
N PHE A 198 4.70 -0.98 -1.42
CA PHE A 198 5.90 -1.38 -0.69
C PHE A 198 6.15 -0.59 0.59
N LEU A 199 5.44 0.50 0.79
CA LEU A 199 5.60 1.35 1.97
C LEU A 199 4.26 1.99 2.37
N GLN A 200 3.99 1.95 3.66
CA GLN A 200 2.91 2.69 4.31
C GLN A 200 3.46 3.52 5.47
N TYR A 201 3.01 4.76 5.56
CA TYR A 201 3.11 5.62 6.72
C TYR A 201 1.75 6.25 6.97
N VAL A 202 1.18 6.06 8.14
CA VAL A 202 -0.06 6.74 8.57
C VAL A 202 0.12 7.11 10.04
N ALA A 203 0.52 8.35 10.30
CA ALA A 203 0.78 8.84 11.65
C ALA A 203 0.67 10.35 11.74
N ARG A 204 0.55 10.84 12.98
CA ARG A 204 0.59 12.26 13.29
C ARG A 204 1.70 12.53 14.31
N PRO A 205 2.92 12.89 13.87
CA PRO A 205 3.98 13.32 14.76
C PRO A 205 3.65 14.65 15.43
N GLN A 206 4.45 15.03 16.42
CA GLN A 206 4.23 16.24 17.23
C GLN A 206 4.16 17.53 16.40
N THR A 207 4.93 17.61 15.32
CA THR A 207 4.89 18.75 14.39
C THR A 207 4.80 18.29 12.95
N ALA A 208 4.21 19.12 12.10
CA ALA A 208 4.10 18.85 10.67
C ALA A 208 5.49 18.81 9.99
N GLU A 209 6.44 19.56 10.50
CA GLU A 209 7.82 19.59 10.00
C GLU A 209 8.53 18.24 10.17
N ILE A 210 8.24 17.50 11.26
CA ILE A 210 8.75 16.12 11.44
C ILE A 210 8.19 15.21 10.33
N PHE A 211 6.89 15.29 10.07
CA PHE A 211 6.27 14.55 8.99
C PHE A 211 6.88 14.90 7.62
N PHE A 212 7.05 16.19 7.32
CA PHE A 212 7.63 16.62 6.04
C PHE A 212 9.06 16.12 5.84
N GLU A 213 9.85 16.12 6.91
CA GLU A 213 11.22 15.62 6.87
C GLU A 213 11.26 14.09 6.70
N GLU A 214 10.37 13.35 7.38
CA GLU A 214 10.25 11.90 7.25
C GLU A 214 9.83 11.50 5.82
N VAL A 215 8.85 12.21 5.24
CA VAL A 215 8.44 12.02 3.84
C VAL A 215 9.57 12.30 2.87
N LEU A 216 10.32 13.38 3.08
CA LEU A 216 11.48 13.71 2.25
C LEU A 216 12.55 12.62 2.32
N MET A 217 12.87 12.13 3.53
CA MET A 217 13.84 11.06 3.71
C MET A 217 13.41 9.77 2.99
N ALA A 218 12.13 9.39 3.05
CA ALA A 218 11.62 8.23 2.31
C ALA A 218 11.82 8.42 0.79
N CYS A 219 11.43 9.56 0.24
CA CYS A 219 11.60 9.88 -1.18
C CYS A 219 13.08 9.84 -1.60
N VAL A 220 13.99 10.36 -0.77
CA VAL A 220 15.44 10.36 -1.02
C VAL A 220 16.01 8.94 -0.99
N PHE A 221 15.65 8.14 0.04
CA PHE A 221 16.12 6.77 0.18
C PHE A 221 15.77 5.90 -1.03
N TYR A 222 14.52 5.97 -1.48
CA TYR A 222 14.06 5.22 -2.65
C TYR A 222 14.47 5.87 -3.98
N GLY A 223 14.84 7.15 -3.97
CA GLY A 223 15.11 7.91 -5.19
C GLY A 223 13.88 8.05 -6.08
N MET A 224 12.67 8.04 -5.53
CA MET A 224 11.39 8.06 -6.23
C MET A 224 10.64 9.39 -6.06
N PRO A 225 9.85 9.82 -7.07
CA PRO A 225 9.05 11.04 -7.00
C PRO A 225 7.81 10.86 -6.11
N ILE A 226 7.19 12.00 -5.77
CA ILE A 226 5.98 12.06 -4.93
C ILE A 226 4.89 12.89 -5.60
N LEU A 227 3.66 12.38 -5.61
CA LEU A 227 2.45 13.12 -5.91
C LEU A 227 1.73 13.43 -4.59
N ALA A 228 1.69 14.71 -4.23
CA ALA A 228 1.04 15.16 -2.99
C ALA A 228 -0.12 16.11 -3.29
N GLU A 229 -1.06 16.20 -2.34
CA GLU A 229 -2.08 17.25 -2.41
C GLU A 229 -1.44 18.63 -2.37
N ASN A 230 -1.93 19.54 -3.22
CA ASN A 230 -1.49 20.93 -3.21
C ASN A 230 -2.46 21.90 -2.53
N ASN A 231 -3.61 21.43 -2.04
CA ASN A 231 -4.54 22.19 -1.22
C ASN A 231 -3.92 22.58 0.14
N LYS A 232 -2.97 21.75 0.62
CA LYS A 232 -2.15 21.95 1.82
C LYS A 232 -0.67 22.01 1.39
N PRO A 233 -0.18 23.15 0.90
CA PRO A 233 1.06 23.21 0.14
C PRO A 233 2.35 23.20 0.97
N ARG A 234 2.28 23.20 2.31
CA ARG A 234 3.49 23.32 3.18
C ARG A 234 4.51 22.22 2.94
N LEU A 235 4.07 20.97 2.70
CA LEU A 235 4.96 19.87 2.32
C LEU A 235 5.71 20.19 1.03
N LEU A 236 5.01 20.68 0.00
CA LEU A 236 5.60 21.02 -1.29
C LEU A 236 6.57 22.20 -1.20
N TYR A 237 6.26 23.19 -0.35
CA TYR A 237 7.20 24.26 -0.01
C TYR A 237 8.44 23.74 0.71
N HIS A 238 8.28 22.79 1.63
CA HIS A 238 9.41 22.14 2.30
C HIS A 238 10.36 21.49 1.29
N PHE A 239 9.84 20.69 0.35
CA PHE A 239 10.63 20.10 -0.75
C PHE A 239 11.31 21.15 -1.60
N LYS A 240 10.60 22.21 -1.99
CA LYS A 240 11.17 23.31 -2.80
C LYS A 240 12.30 24.02 -2.07
N ASN A 241 12.07 24.43 -0.82
CA ASN A 241 13.04 25.20 -0.02
C ASN A 241 14.30 24.39 0.31
N ARG A 242 14.19 23.04 0.39
CA ARG A 242 15.31 22.12 0.59
C ARG A 242 16.01 21.73 -0.73
N GLY A 243 15.58 22.29 -1.88
CA GLY A 243 16.17 22.00 -3.19
C GLY A 243 15.70 20.70 -3.83
N TYR A 244 14.65 20.07 -3.29
CA TYR A 244 14.06 18.81 -3.79
C TYR A 244 12.78 19.01 -4.61
N ARG A 245 12.54 20.20 -5.17
CA ARG A 245 11.35 20.46 -6.02
C ARG A 245 11.24 19.42 -7.15
N GLY A 246 12.34 18.89 -7.66
CA GLY A 246 12.35 17.88 -8.72
C GLY A 246 11.72 16.55 -8.32
N PHE A 247 11.58 16.26 -7.02
CA PHE A 247 10.87 15.09 -6.53
C PHE A 247 9.34 15.26 -6.53
N SER A 248 8.82 16.51 -6.45
CA SER A 248 7.39 16.78 -6.48
C SER A 248 6.86 16.64 -7.91
N MET A 249 6.03 15.66 -8.16
CA MET A 249 5.37 15.45 -9.45
C MET A 249 4.38 16.57 -9.74
N ASN A 250 4.25 16.92 -11.00
CA ASN A 250 3.09 17.68 -11.45
C ASN A 250 1.90 16.70 -11.61
N ARG A 251 0.69 17.23 -11.55
CA ARG A 251 -0.51 16.41 -11.74
C ARG A 251 -0.46 15.65 -13.07
N PRO A 252 -0.75 14.32 -13.03
CA PRO A 252 -0.56 13.48 -14.22
C PRO A 252 -1.61 13.67 -15.32
N ASP A 253 -2.79 14.20 -14.99
CA ASP A 253 -3.93 14.37 -15.89
C ASP A 253 -3.82 15.60 -16.81
N LYS A 254 -2.87 16.51 -16.57
CA LYS A 254 -2.69 17.73 -17.38
C LYS A 254 -1.32 17.80 -18.03
N VAL A 255 -1.30 18.34 -19.23
CA VAL A 255 -0.06 18.71 -19.93
C VAL A 255 0.57 19.92 -19.26
N TYR A 256 1.89 19.98 -19.18
CA TYR A 256 2.64 21.05 -18.49
C TYR A 256 2.20 22.47 -18.84
N ASN A 257 1.88 22.74 -20.10
CA ASN A 257 1.46 24.07 -20.56
C ASN A 257 0.07 24.48 -20.03
N LYS A 258 -0.76 23.52 -19.61
CA LYS A 258 -2.09 23.75 -19.03
C LYS A 258 -2.08 23.87 -17.50
N LEU A 259 -0.92 23.70 -16.88
CA LEU A 259 -0.76 23.86 -15.43
C LEU A 259 -0.78 25.34 -15.04
N SER A 260 -1.36 25.64 -13.89
CA SER A 260 -1.28 26.97 -13.27
C SER A 260 0.17 27.31 -12.88
N LYS A 261 0.45 28.58 -12.60
CA LYS A 261 1.78 29.03 -12.16
C LYS A 261 2.20 28.30 -10.87
N THR A 262 1.28 28.16 -9.91
CA THR A 262 1.54 27.48 -8.64
C THR A 262 1.81 25.98 -8.85
N GLU A 263 1.02 25.29 -9.69
CA GLU A 263 1.26 23.88 -10.00
C GLU A 263 2.62 23.65 -10.69
N ARG A 264 3.04 24.54 -11.58
CA ARG A 264 4.39 24.46 -12.19
C ARG A 264 5.51 24.72 -11.18
N GLU A 265 5.27 25.63 -10.25
CA GLU A 265 6.26 26.04 -9.26
C GLU A 265 6.44 24.99 -8.13
N LEU A 266 5.37 24.42 -7.63
CA LEU A 266 5.37 23.50 -6.48
C LEU A 266 5.15 22.03 -6.86
N GLY A 267 4.39 21.76 -7.89
CA GLY A 267 3.86 20.44 -8.21
C GLY A 267 2.59 20.12 -7.44
N GLY A 268 2.32 18.82 -7.29
CA GLY A 268 1.14 18.31 -6.61
C GLY A 268 -0.13 18.35 -7.46
N ILE A 269 -1.25 17.92 -6.85
CA ILE A 269 -2.57 17.83 -7.46
C ILE A 269 -3.62 18.44 -6.53
N PRO A 270 -4.56 19.26 -7.04
CA PRO A 270 -5.68 19.74 -6.24
C PRO A 270 -6.71 18.62 -6.07
N ASN A 271 -6.92 18.18 -4.84
CA ASN A 271 -7.85 17.09 -4.54
C ASN A 271 -9.29 17.57 -4.23
N SER A 272 -9.60 18.81 -4.56
CA SER A 272 -10.91 19.45 -4.32
C SER A 272 -11.84 19.42 -5.54
N SER A 273 -11.31 19.24 -6.74
CA SER A 273 -12.13 19.18 -7.96
C SER A 273 -12.80 17.83 -8.11
N GLU A 274 -14.05 17.80 -8.59
CA GLU A 274 -14.82 16.57 -8.75
C GLU A 274 -14.13 15.59 -9.70
N ASP A 275 -13.58 16.08 -10.82
CA ASP A 275 -12.83 15.24 -11.77
C ASP A 275 -11.64 14.51 -11.11
N VAL A 276 -10.94 15.18 -10.20
CA VAL A 276 -9.80 14.56 -9.48
C VAL A 276 -10.30 13.56 -8.46
N LYS A 277 -11.40 13.83 -7.77
CA LYS A 277 -12.01 12.88 -6.83
C LYS A 277 -12.44 11.60 -7.54
N GLN A 278 -13.11 11.71 -8.67
CA GLN A 278 -13.55 10.57 -9.49
C GLN A 278 -12.33 9.78 -10.02
N SER A 279 -11.34 10.49 -10.58
CA SER A 279 -10.12 9.85 -11.07
C SER A 279 -9.35 9.11 -9.97
N HIS A 280 -9.31 9.69 -8.76
CA HIS A 280 -8.72 9.08 -7.58
C HIS A 280 -9.48 7.81 -7.17
N ALA A 281 -10.81 7.89 -7.05
CA ALA A 281 -11.65 6.75 -6.69
C ALA A 281 -11.52 5.61 -7.71
N SER A 282 -11.60 5.91 -8.99
CA SER A 282 -11.44 4.95 -10.08
C SER A 282 -10.03 4.31 -10.10
N ALA A 283 -8.98 5.06 -9.72
CA ALA A 283 -7.64 4.52 -9.60
C ALA A 283 -7.54 3.47 -8.48
N VAL A 284 -8.12 3.74 -7.31
CA VAL A 284 -8.17 2.80 -6.18
C VAL A 284 -9.02 1.58 -6.54
N GLU A 285 -10.22 1.79 -7.09
CA GLU A 285 -11.11 0.71 -7.55
C GLU A 285 -10.40 -0.23 -8.52
N SER A 286 -9.78 0.32 -9.56
CA SER A 286 -9.03 -0.47 -10.54
C SER A 286 -7.86 -1.23 -9.91
N TYR A 287 -7.21 -0.67 -8.89
CA TYR A 287 -6.14 -1.37 -8.16
C TYR A 287 -6.70 -2.52 -7.33
N ILE A 288 -7.80 -2.30 -6.62
CA ILE A 288 -8.47 -3.33 -5.81
C ILE A 288 -8.87 -4.50 -6.70
N GLU A 289 -9.52 -4.24 -7.83
CA GLU A 289 -9.96 -5.32 -8.74
C GLU A 289 -8.80 -6.19 -9.25
N LYS A 290 -7.63 -5.61 -9.43
CA LYS A 290 -6.46 -6.30 -10.02
C LYS A 290 -5.52 -6.93 -8.99
N HIS A 291 -5.41 -6.35 -7.79
CA HIS A 291 -4.31 -6.65 -6.86
C HIS A 291 -4.75 -7.00 -5.44
N VAL A 292 -6.06 -7.05 -5.17
CA VAL A 292 -6.60 -7.31 -3.83
C VAL A 292 -7.55 -8.49 -3.84
N GLY A 293 -7.52 -9.30 -2.79
CA GLY A 293 -8.37 -10.48 -2.63
C GLY A 293 -8.11 -11.55 -3.70
N LEU A 294 -9.03 -12.46 -3.86
CA LEU A 294 -8.99 -13.50 -4.90
C LEU A 294 -9.52 -12.96 -6.24
N ASP A 295 -8.90 -13.39 -7.34
CA ASP A 295 -9.42 -13.13 -8.67
C ASP A 295 -10.25 -14.34 -9.12
N MET A 296 -11.54 -14.34 -8.75
CA MET A 296 -12.45 -15.46 -9.00
C MET A 296 -12.66 -15.74 -10.49
N GLU A 297 -12.47 -14.74 -11.34
CA GLU A 297 -12.64 -14.86 -12.79
C GLU A 297 -11.33 -15.17 -13.52
N SER A 298 -10.22 -15.21 -12.80
CA SER A 298 -8.86 -15.38 -13.38
C SER A 298 -8.53 -14.36 -14.48
N THR A 299 -9.03 -13.12 -14.28
CA THR A 299 -8.90 -12.04 -15.27
C THR A 299 -7.52 -11.41 -15.27
N TYR A 300 -6.90 -11.27 -14.10
CA TYR A 300 -5.63 -10.57 -13.92
C TYR A 300 -4.54 -11.43 -13.27
N ARG A 301 -4.93 -12.45 -12.52
CA ARG A 301 -4.06 -13.36 -11.76
C ARG A 301 -4.56 -14.79 -11.84
N ASP A 302 -3.78 -15.74 -11.38
CA ASP A 302 -4.22 -17.12 -11.27
C ASP A 302 -5.39 -17.26 -10.28
N LYS A 303 -6.33 -18.17 -10.54
CA LYS A 303 -7.61 -18.28 -9.84
C LYS A 303 -7.50 -18.38 -8.31
N ASP A 304 -6.46 -19.00 -7.81
CA ASP A 304 -6.26 -19.23 -6.38
C ASP A 304 -5.18 -18.32 -5.79
N GLU A 305 -4.68 -17.34 -6.56
CA GLU A 305 -3.66 -16.41 -6.13
C GLU A 305 -4.28 -15.24 -5.37
N MET A 306 -3.85 -15.06 -4.13
CA MET A 306 -4.25 -13.94 -3.30
C MET A 306 -3.55 -12.65 -3.72
N GLY A 307 -4.21 -11.52 -3.53
CA GLY A 307 -3.64 -10.20 -3.81
C GLY A 307 -2.40 -9.87 -2.98
N SER A 308 -1.60 -8.92 -3.47
CA SER A 308 -0.30 -8.54 -2.88
C SER A 308 -0.38 -7.37 -1.88
N MET A 309 -1.59 -6.89 -1.54
CA MET A 309 -1.77 -5.75 -0.62
C MET A 309 -1.63 -6.16 0.84
N LEU A 310 -0.45 -5.95 1.42
CA LEU A 310 -0.12 -6.38 2.78
C LEU A 310 -0.52 -5.36 3.88
N PHE A 311 -0.93 -4.14 3.54
CA PHE A 311 -1.18 -3.07 4.50
C PHE A 311 -2.63 -3.07 4.97
N THR A 312 -2.94 -3.87 5.99
CA THR A 312 -4.30 -4.06 6.55
C THR A 312 -4.98 -2.75 6.92
N ARG A 313 -4.26 -1.80 7.52
CA ARG A 313 -4.82 -0.49 7.86
C ARG A 313 -5.33 0.29 6.64
N THR A 314 -4.67 0.17 5.49
CA THR A 314 -5.14 0.81 4.25
C THR A 314 -6.35 0.08 3.68
N LEU A 315 -6.40 -1.26 3.78
CA LEU A 315 -7.58 -2.05 3.40
C LEU A 315 -8.80 -1.68 4.24
N GLU A 316 -8.64 -1.53 5.55
CA GLU A 316 -9.70 -1.08 6.47
C GLU A 316 -10.20 0.33 6.13
N ASP A 317 -9.31 1.22 5.73
CA ASP A 317 -9.65 2.59 5.31
C ASP A 317 -10.42 2.58 3.97
N TRP A 318 -10.01 1.73 3.03
CA TRP A 318 -10.71 1.50 1.76
C TRP A 318 -12.11 0.91 2.00
N ALA A 319 -12.26 -0.05 2.93
CA ALA A 319 -13.56 -0.65 3.23
C ALA A 319 -14.60 0.36 3.72
N LYS A 320 -14.15 1.40 4.42
CA LYS A 320 -15.01 2.44 5.02
C LYS A 320 -15.09 3.72 4.18
N PHE A 321 -14.42 3.77 3.03
CA PHE A 321 -14.26 5.00 2.26
C PHE A 321 -15.58 5.57 1.77
N ASP A 322 -15.83 6.83 2.11
CA ASP A 322 -16.93 7.65 1.61
C ASP A 322 -16.39 8.83 0.80
N ILE A 323 -16.73 8.85 -0.49
CA ILE A 323 -16.30 9.90 -1.42
C ILE A 323 -16.78 11.29 -1.02
N ASN A 324 -17.92 11.38 -0.30
CA ASN A 324 -18.50 12.63 0.15
C ASN A 324 -17.83 13.16 1.43
N ASN A 325 -17.18 12.28 2.21
CA ASN A 325 -16.55 12.61 3.50
C ASN A 325 -15.07 12.19 3.55
N ARG A 326 -14.30 12.56 2.55
CA ARG A 326 -12.92 12.12 2.30
C ARG A 326 -11.92 12.48 3.40
N THR A 327 -12.21 13.50 4.21
CA THR A 327 -11.27 14.04 5.21
C THR A 327 -10.95 13.09 6.36
N LYS A 328 -11.64 11.96 6.44
CA LYS A 328 -11.44 10.92 7.47
C LYS A 328 -10.55 9.75 7.00
N TYR A 329 -10.21 9.71 5.72
CA TYR A 329 -9.60 8.55 5.06
C TYR A 329 -8.21 8.88 4.50
N ASP A 330 -7.30 9.28 5.40
CA ASP A 330 -5.96 9.74 5.01
C ASP A 330 -5.17 8.65 4.25
N ALA A 331 -5.33 7.36 4.65
CA ALA A 331 -4.67 6.25 3.97
C ALA A 331 -5.24 6.01 2.57
N THR A 332 -6.56 6.13 2.39
CA THR A 332 -7.19 6.02 1.06
C THR A 332 -6.72 7.14 0.14
N ILE A 333 -6.67 8.38 0.64
CA ILE A 333 -6.23 9.52 -0.17
C ILE A 333 -4.79 9.34 -0.64
N SER A 334 -3.88 9.02 0.27
CA SER A 334 -2.46 8.87 -0.07
C SER A 334 -2.19 7.65 -0.97
N SER A 335 -2.86 6.52 -0.73
CA SER A 335 -2.72 5.32 -1.58
C SER A 335 -3.26 5.55 -2.98
N GLY A 336 -4.41 6.20 -3.14
CA GLY A 336 -4.97 6.54 -4.44
C GLY A 336 -4.06 7.51 -5.22
N LEU A 337 -3.47 8.50 -4.54
CA LEU A 337 -2.48 9.39 -5.17
C LEU A 337 -1.23 8.62 -5.62
N ALA A 338 -0.79 7.60 -4.87
CA ALA A 338 0.32 6.75 -5.27
C ALA A 338 0.00 5.95 -6.54
N VAL A 339 -1.20 5.34 -6.62
CA VAL A 339 -1.66 4.64 -7.82
C VAL A 339 -1.77 5.60 -9.02
N MET A 340 -2.35 6.79 -8.84
CA MET A 340 -2.41 7.81 -9.90
C MET A 340 -1.02 8.23 -10.38
N ALA A 341 -0.04 8.30 -9.48
CA ALA A 341 1.32 8.71 -9.81
C ALA A 341 2.02 7.72 -10.75
N ILE A 342 1.71 6.42 -10.64
CA ILE A 342 2.34 5.40 -11.50
C ILE A 342 1.59 5.17 -12.82
N GLN A 343 0.30 5.47 -12.91
CA GLN A 343 -0.53 5.16 -14.09
C GLN A 343 -0.07 5.85 -15.37
N LYS A 344 0.42 7.08 -15.30
CA LYS A 344 0.78 7.87 -16.48
C LYS A 344 2.15 7.53 -17.07
N HIS A 345 3.00 6.93 -16.30
CA HIS A 345 4.35 6.56 -16.72
C HIS A 345 4.43 5.06 -17.01
N LEU A 346 3.52 4.57 -17.86
CA LEU A 346 3.61 3.24 -18.44
C LEU A 346 4.98 3.11 -19.10
N TYR A 347 5.72 2.10 -18.62
CA TYR A 347 6.91 1.51 -19.19
C TYR A 347 7.65 2.41 -20.20
N GLN A 348 8.64 3.14 -19.74
CA GLN A 348 9.76 3.51 -20.60
C GLN A 348 10.71 2.30 -20.56
N PRO A 349 10.85 1.56 -21.67
CA PRO A 349 11.88 0.53 -21.74
C PRO A 349 13.19 1.21 -21.36
N GLN A 350 13.87 0.70 -20.35
CA GLN A 350 15.24 1.10 -20.12
C GLN A 350 15.94 0.85 -21.44
N LYS A 351 16.58 1.85 -22.02
CA LYS A 351 17.58 1.62 -23.02
C LYS A 351 18.61 0.74 -22.32
N ILE A 352 18.50 -0.56 -22.53
CA ILE A 352 19.64 -1.44 -22.32
C ILE A 352 20.68 -0.84 -23.24
N GLU A 353 21.57 -0.03 -22.69
CA GLU A 353 22.82 0.23 -23.36
C GLU A 353 23.48 -1.13 -23.47
N SER A 354 23.19 -1.79 -24.58
CA SER A 354 23.92 -3.00 -24.94
C SER A 354 25.37 -2.53 -25.03
N LYS A 355 26.16 -2.84 -24.02
CA LYS A 355 27.61 -2.72 -24.04
C LYS A 355 28.22 -3.76 -25.01
N ILE A 356 27.47 -4.25 -25.95
CA ILE A 356 27.97 -4.88 -27.15
C ILE A 356 28.32 -3.73 -28.09
N SER A 357 29.37 -3.01 -27.74
CA SER A 357 30.17 -2.36 -28.77
C SER A 357 30.77 -3.52 -29.58
N VAL A 358 30.07 -3.95 -30.61
CA VAL A 358 30.68 -4.78 -31.65
C VAL A 358 31.79 -3.90 -32.23
N ASN A 359 33.02 -4.17 -31.83
CA ASN A 359 34.15 -3.43 -32.30
C ASN A 359 34.43 -3.93 -33.72
N PHE A 360 33.73 -3.38 -34.70
CA PHE A 360 33.86 -3.71 -36.12
C PHE A 360 35.34 -3.63 -36.61
N ALA A 361 36.18 -2.83 -35.97
CA ALA A 361 37.61 -2.79 -36.22
C ALA A 361 38.30 -4.12 -35.89
N ARG A 362 37.84 -4.85 -34.87
CA ARG A 362 38.39 -6.18 -34.50
C ARG A 362 38.01 -7.28 -35.48
N TYR A 363 36.85 -7.17 -36.11
CA TYR A 363 36.42 -8.10 -37.15
C TYR A 363 37.07 -7.81 -38.50
N ARG A 364 37.33 -6.53 -38.80
CA ARG A 364 38.03 -6.11 -40.03
C ARG A 364 39.47 -6.66 -40.09
N ASN A 365 40.16 -6.74 -38.97
CA ASN A 365 41.51 -7.30 -38.88
C ASN A 365 41.60 -8.82 -38.88
N LYS A 366 40.45 -9.55 -38.82
CA LYS A 366 40.41 -11.01 -38.87
C LYS A 366 39.96 -11.59 -40.22
N GLY A 367 39.91 -10.80 -41.26
CA GLY A 367 39.65 -11.30 -42.63
C GLY A 367 38.21 -11.74 -42.93
N ILE A 368 37.29 -11.65 -41.97
CA ILE A 368 35.91 -12.15 -42.12
C ILE A 368 35.06 -11.25 -43.02
N TYR A 369 35.48 -10.00 -43.23
CA TYR A 369 34.76 -9.07 -44.11
C TYR A 369 35.21 -9.08 -45.58
N SER A 370 36.29 -9.75 -45.90
CA SER A 370 36.73 -9.88 -47.32
C SER A 370 35.91 -10.91 -48.11
N GLU A 371 35.19 -11.80 -47.42
CA GLU A 371 34.35 -12.82 -48.08
C GLU A 371 32.90 -12.40 -48.27
N LEU A 372 32.43 -11.32 -47.58
CA LEU A 372 31.05 -10.84 -47.67
C LEU A 372 30.86 -9.68 -48.69
N ILE A 373 31.92 -9.30 -49.40
CA ILE A 373 31.91 -8.23 -50.43
C ILE A 373 32.43 -8.76 -51.78
N LYS A 374 32.17 -10.04 -52.07
CA LYS A 374 32.30 -10.59 -53.43
C LYS A 374 30.95 -10.93 -53.99
#